data_84c2cb580fd7ed6becda9dda7373b381
#
_entry.id   84c2cb580fd7ed6becda9dda7373b381
#
_cell.length_a   1.000
_cell.length_b   1.000
_cell.length_c   1.000
_cell.angle_alpha   90.00
_cell.angle_beta   90.00
_cell.angle_gamma   90.00
#
_symmetry.space_group_name_H-M   'P 1'
#
loop_
_entity.id
_entity.type
_entity.pdbx_description
1 polymer ?
#
loop_
_entity_poly.entity_id
_entity_poly.type
_entity_poly.pdbx_seq_one_letter_code
_entity_poly.pdbx_strand_id
1 'polypeptide(L)'
;MGKIMTRMGDGVRVEMTADEVRKDLEAGSQDAAERANVPVLIDDEINYLMDLFQSKDRVVGVETGKEVCLSYDNMTSKIKRAHIPISKIQQLLLFERGLGADTLELTHIDYSFKQCKHVVQYEKPNMEQAVLQTIAPIFYGAMPNLGLYSEPDGPVTNPGDLLPQGKLAEAQQAYEEMAEYAIKDMVYVGSELYEKAGADGINFDTTAASGDAEFYAALKAVEILHEKYPDMGIEMGMSGEFILGMHGDIAYDGVRLAGLFPQDQDKLAQKAGVTIFGPAINILTNDSLPYNLARSLVFTKACSEASDI
;
A
#
# COMPACT_ATOMS: atom_id res chain seq x y z
N MET A 1 -12.36 -0.34 38.63
CA MET A 1 -11.47 0.14 37.52
C MET A 1 -12.28 0.96 36.55
N GLY A 2 -11.73 2.07 36.05
CA GLY A 2 -12.45 2.89 35.07
C GLY A 2 -12.62 2.15 33.75
N LYS A 3 -13.70 2.45 33.03
CA LYS A 3 -13.88 1.95 31.68
C LYS A 3 -12.99 2.70 30.69
N ILE A 4 -12.52 1.98 29.69
CA ILE A 4 -11.70 2.50 28.60
C ILE A 4 -12.61 2.76 27.43
N MET A 5 -12.65 4.01 26.92
CA MET A 5 -13.37 4.36 25.70
C MET A 5 -12.54 3.96 24.49
N THR A 6 -13.07 3.10 23.65
CA THR A 6 -12.45 2.65 22.40
C THR A 6 -13.47 2.64 21.25
N ARG A 7 -13.20 1.91 20.19
CA ARG A 7 -14.06 1.84 18.98
C ARG A 7 -14.13 0.42 18.46
N MET A 8 -15.21 0.12 17.76
CA MET A 8 -15.28 -1.02 16.85
C MET A 8 -14.64 -0.67 15.50
N GLY A 9 -14.38 -1.66 14.67
CA GLY A 9 -13.79 -1.46 13.33
C GLY A 9 -14.66 -0.59 12.39
N ASP A 10 -15.99 -0.56 12.60
CA ASP A 10 -16.92 0.33 11.91
C ASP A 10 -16.91 1.77 12.46
N GLY A 11 -16.12 2.05 13.51
CA GLY A 11 -16.00 3.36 14.14
C GLY A 11 -16.99 3.63 15.27
N VAL A 12 -17.90 2.72 15.59
CA VAL A 12 -18.83 2.85 16.72
C VAL A 12 -18.03 2.89 18.03
N ARG A 13 -18.32 3.88 18.88
CA ARG A 13 -17.66 4.03 20.19
C ARG A 13 -18.23 3.02 21.17
N VAL A 14 -17.31 2.36 21.89
CA VAL A 14 -17.64 1.38 22.92
C VAL A 14 -16.81 1.60 24.18
N GLU A 15 -17.37 1.26 25.33
CA GLU A 15 -16.64 1.25 26.60
C GLU A 15 -16.26 -0.19 26.96
N MET A 16 -15.00 -0.40 27.24
CA MET A 16 -14.43 -1.71 27.59
C MET A 16 -13.75 -1.64 28.97
N THR A 17 -13.80 -2.73 29.68
CA THR A 17 -12.94 -2.91 30.87
C THR A 17 -11.51 -3.23 30.45
N ALA A 18 -10.54 -3.07 31.34
CA ALA A 18 -9.15 -3.45 31.06
C ALA A 18 -9.02 -4.94 30.70
N ASP A 19 -9.80 -5.82 31.34
CA ASP A 19 -9.78 -7.25 31.03
C ASP A 19 -10.34 -7.57 29.65
N GLU A 20 -11.37 -6.84 29.18
CA GLU A 20 -11.91 -6.97 27.83
C GLU A 20 -10.89 -6.48 26.79
N VAL A 21 -10.22 -5.34 27.02
CA VAL A 21 -9.17 -4.84 26.14
C VAL A 21 -8.03 -5.87 26.00
N ARG A 22 -7.56 -6.44 27.12
CA ARG A 22 -6.51 -7.48 27.10
C ARG A 22 -6.93 -8.70 26.30
N LYS A 23 -8.12 -9.22 26.53
CA LYS A 23 -8.65 -10.37 25.77
C LYS A 23 -8.72 -10.11 24.28
N ASP A 24 -9.14 -8.91 23.88
CA ASP A 24 -9.22 -8.55 22.47
C ASP A 24 -7.84 -8.38 21.85
N LEU A 25 -6.86 -7.82 22.57
CA LEU A 25 -5.47 -7.76 22.11
C LEU A 25 -4.89 -9.19 21.91
N GLU A 26 -5.08 -10.07 22.86
CA GLU A 26 -4.63 -11.46 22.78
C GLU A 26 -5.32 -12.19 21.61
N ALA A 27 -6.63 -12.03 21.46
CA ALA A 27 -7.41 -12.66 20.39
C ALA A 27 -7.03 -12.14 19.00
N GLY A 28 -6.84 -10.84 18.84
CA GLY A 28 -6.39 -10.24 17.58
C GLY A 28 -4.98 -10.68 17.20
N SER A 29 -4.08 -10.76 18.19
CA SER A 29 -2.73 -11.31 18.00
C SER A 29 -2.76 -12.76 17.54
N GLN A 30 -3.59 -13.60 18.17
CA GLN A 30 -3.74 -15.01 17.83
C GLN A 30 -4.32 -15.19 16.42
N ASP A 31 -5.36 -14.43 16.06
CA ASP A 31 -5.99 -14.50 14.71
C ASP A 31 -4.97 -14.23 13.60
N ALA A 32 -4.19 -13.17 13.72
CA ALA A 32 -3.17 -12.84 12.73
C ALA A 32 -2.05 -13.88 12.67
N ALA A 33 -1.59 -14.34 13.83
CA ALA A 33 -0.52 -15.33 13.94
C ALA A 33 -0.91 -16.66 13.28
N GLU A 34 -2.12 -17.14 13.54
CA GLU A 34 -2.62 -18.39 12.96
C GLU A 34 -2.80 -18.29 11.44
N ARG A 35 -3.32 -17.15 10.95
CA ARG A 35 -3.53 -16.93 9.50
C ARG A 35 -2.23 -16.94 8.72
N ALA A 36 -1.23 -16.23 9.19
CA ALA A 36 0.03 -16.03 8.47
C ALA A 36 1.13 -17.00 8.91
N ASN A 37 0.86 -17.88 9.89
CA ASN A 37 1.85 -18.79 10.49
C ASN A 37 3.09 -18.03 11.01
N VAL A 38 2.86 -16.97 11.78
CA VAL A 38 3.88 -16.12 12.40
C VAL A 38 3.72 -16.10 13.93
N PRO A 39 4.73 -15.65 14.70
CA PRO A 39 4.61 -15.53 16.15
C PRO A 39 3.51 -14.55 16.60
N VAL A 40 2.88 -14.82 17.73
CA VAL A 40 2.01 -13.90 18.46
C VAL A 40 2.81 -12.76 19.09
N LEU A 41 2.12 -11.70 19.51
CA LEU A 41 2.71 -10.69 20.40
C LEU A 41 3.07 -11.32 21.75
N ILE A 42 4.23 -11.00 22.29
CA ILE A 42 4.66 -11.45 23.60
C ILE A 42 4.01 -10.63 24.72
N ASP A 43 4.07 -11.16 25.96
CA ASP A 43 3.43 -10.51 27.11
C ASP A 43 3.88 -9.06 27.33
N ASP A 44 5.13 -8.74 27.11
CA ASP A 44 5.65 -7.38 27.27
C ASP A 44 5.05 -6.42 26.23
N GLU A 45 4.83 -6.87 25.00
CA GLU A 45 4.17 -6.10 23.93
C GLU A 45 2.68 -5.89 24.26
N ILE A 46 1.99 -6.93 24.73
CA ILE A 46 0.60 -6.82 25.18
C ILE A 46 0.49 -5.86 26.39
N ASN A 47 1.40 -5.93 27.34
CA ASN A 47 1.41 -5.04 28.51
C ASN A 47 1.65 -3.57 28.07
N TYR A 48 2.57 -3.33 27.15
CA TYR A 48 2.81 -2.00 26.60
C TYR A 48 1.54 -1.42 25.92
N LEU A 49 0.84 -2.24 25.13
CA LEU A 49 -0.43 -1.84 24.52
C LEU A 49 -1.50 -1.55 25.57
N MET A 50 -1.57 -2.36 26.62
CA MET A 50 -2.48 -2.11 27.75
C MET A 50 -2.22 -0.77 28.42
N ASP A 51 -0.95 -0.39 28.62
CA ASP A 51 -0.57 0.91 29.17
C ASP A 51 -1.01 2.05 28.24
N LEU A 52 -0.84 1.90 26.92
CA LEU A 52 -1.31 2.89 25.95
C LEU A 52 -2.84 3.06 25.98
N PHE A 53 -3.60 1.97 26.02
CA PHE A 53 -5.06 2.04 26.09
C PHE A 53 -5.58 2.63 27.41
N GLN A 54 -4.86 2.47 28.50
CA GLN A 54 -5.21 3.00 29.81
C GLN A 54 -4.71 4.44 30.03
N SER A 55 -3.80 4.92 29.20
CA SER A 55 -3.27 6.28 29.28
C SER A 55 -4.37 7.32 29.12
N LYS A 56 -4.29 8.38 29.91
CA LYS A 56 -5.17 9.55 29.79
C LYS A 56 -4.77 10.44 28.64
N ASP A 57 -3.50 10.46 28.31
CA ASP A 57 -2.91 11.24 27.25
C ASP A 57 -2.86 10.38 25.97
N ARG A 58 -3.81 10.62 25.08
CA ARG A 58 -3.95 9.87 23.82
C ARG A 58 -3.37 10.60 22.62
N VAL A 59 -2.61 11.65 22.85
CA VAL A 59 -1.88 12.34 21.79
C VAL A 59 -0.50 11.71 21.71
N VAL A 60 -0.26 11.01 20.65
CA VAL A 60 1.09 10.49 20.33
C VAL A 60 1.85 11.67 19.72
N GLY A 61 2.84 12.19 20.43
CA GLY A 61 3.81 13.11 19.86
C GLY A 61 4.78 12.35 18.98
N VAL A 62 5.07 12.87 17.80
CA VAL A 62 6.14 12.34 16.94
C VAL A 62 7.44 12.99 17.35
N GLU A 63 8.45 12.20 17.70
CA GLU A 63 9.79 12.71 17.96
C GLU A 63 10.43 13.21 16.66
N THR A 64 11.20 14.28 16.73
CA THR A 64 11.94 14.80 15.58
C THR A 64 12.84 13.72 14.99
N GLY A 65 12.74 13.48 13.69
CA GLY A 65 13.44 12.42 12.96
C GLY A 65 12.72 11.07 12.94
N LYS A 66 11.48 11.02 13.47
CA LYS A 66 10.58 9.87 13.39
C LYS A 66 9.24 10.29 12.80
N GLU A 67 9.31 11.08 11.76
CA GLU A 67 8.16 11.67 11.09
C GLU A 67 7.31 10.59 10.42
N VAL A 68 6.03 10.89 10.29
CA VAL A 68 5.08 10.03 9.60
C VAL A 68 5.04 10.41 8.14
N CYS A 69 5.17 9.42 7.27
CA CYS A 69 4.96 9.60 5.84
C CYS A 69 3.48 9.80 5.54
N LEU A 70 3.19 10.77 4.70
CA LEU A 70 1.83 11.08 4.25
C LEU A 70 1.75 10.93 2.75
N SER A 71 0.67 10.35 2.27
CA SER A 71 0.38 10.25 0.85
C SER A 71 -0.86 11.06 0.45
N TYR A 72 -0.90 11.43 -0.82
CA TYR A 72 -1.99 12.21 -1.41
C TYR A 72 -2.54 11.54 -2.64
N ASP A 73 -3.85 11.31 -2.65
CA ASP A 73 -4.55 10.66 -3.75
C ASP A 73 -5.22 11.64 -4.70
N ASN A 74 -5.21 12.93 -4.40
CA ASN A 74 -5.98 13.93 -5.12
C ASN A 74 -5.11 14.98 -5.83
N MET A 75 -5.45 15.30 -7.06
CA MET A 75 -4.82 16.42 -7.79
C MET A 75 -5.14 17.78 -7.19
N THR A 76 -6.34 17.93 -6.61
CA THR A 76 -6.77 19.14 -5.91
C THR A 76 -7.64 18.77 -4.72
N SER A 77 -7.54 19.55 -3.65
CA SER A 77 -8.42 19.47 -2.49
C SER A 77 -9.19 20.76 -2.31
N LYS A 78 -10.26 20.70 -1.52
CA LYS A 78 -11.02 21.89 -1.11
C LYS A 78 -11.00 22.04 0.40
N ILE A 79 -10.76 23.25 0.86
CA ILE A 79 -11.00 23.57 2.25
C ILE A 79 -12.52 23.57 2.47
N LYS A 80 -13.04 22.54 3.12
CA LYS A 80 -14.49 22.24 3.21
C LYS A 80 -15.35 23.42 3.68
N ARG A 81 -14.85 24.20 4.66
CA ARG A 81 -15.62 25.35 5.19
C ARG A 81 -15.63 26.57 4.26
N ALA A 82 -14.57 26.76 3.50
CA ALA A 82 -14.41 27.94 2.66
C ALA A 82 -14.65 27.67 1.18
N HIS A 83 -14.80 26.39 0.79
CA HIS A 83 -14.91 25.93 -0.59
C HIS A 83 -13.77 26.42 -1.51
N ILE A 84 -12.62 26.72 -0.92
CA ILE A 84 -11.44 27.22 -1.65
C ILE A 84 -10.65 26.01 -2.16
N PRO A 85 -10.41 25.90 -3.46
CA PRO A 85 -9.52 24.90 -4.00
C PRO A 85 -8.07 25.20 -3.59
N ILE A 86 -7.33 24.15 -3.23
CA ILE A 86 -5.88 24.22 -2.98
C ILE A 86 -5.16 23.26 -3.92
N SER A 87 -3.98 23.64 -4.35
CA SER A 87 -3.15 22.75 -5.17
C SER A 87 -2.52 21.65 -4.29
N LYS A 88 -2.07 20.54 -4.91
CA LYS A 88 -1.32 19.49 -4.23
C LYS A 88 -0.10 20.03 -3.49
N ILE A 89 0.64 20.96 -4.12
CA ILE A 89 1.83 21.58 -3.52
C ILE A 89 1.48 22.35 -2.25
N GLN A 90 0.40 23.12 -2.29
CA GLN A 90 -0.07 23.84 -1.10
C GLN A 90 -0.51 22.89 -0.01
N GLN A 91 -1.15 21.79 -0.36
CA GLN A 91 -1.56 20.74 0.56
C GLN A 91 -0.34 20.04 1.19
N LEU A 92 0.66 19.67 0.38
CA LEU A 92 1.93 19.10 0.81
C LEU A 92 2.63 20.01 1.84
N LEU A 93 2.85 21.28 1.50
CA LEU A 93 3.47 22.25 2.38
C LEU A 93 2.68 22.49 3.68
N LEU A 94 1.35 22.39 3.62
CA LEU A 94 0.48 22.54 4.78
C LEU A 94 0.67 21.36 5.75
N PHE A 95 0.77 20.14 5.24
CA PHE A 95 1.03 18.96 6.05
C PHE A 95 2.44 18.94 6.63
N GLU A 96 3.45 19.27 5.87
CA GLU A 96 4.83 19.37 6.36
C GLU A 96 4.94 20.37 7.52
N ARG A 97 4.34 21.54 7.36
CA ARG A 97 4.38 22.60 8.40
C ARG A 97 3.42 22.36 9.54
N GLY A 98 2.22 21.83 9.25
CA GLY A 98 1.16 21.68 10.25
C GLY A 98 1.32 20.44 11.12
N LEU A 99 1.90 19.37 10.60
CA LEU A 99 2.00 18.08 11.28
C LEU A 99 3.44 17.69 11.61
N GLY A 100 4.45 18.44 11.12
CA GLY A 100 5.86 18.09 11.29
C GLY A 100 6.18 16.73 10.65
N ALA A 101 5.50 16.41 9.55
CA ALA A 101 5.59 15.11 8.88
C ALA A 101 6.30 15.26 7.55
N ASP A 102 7.18 14.33 7.24
CA ASP A 102 7.75 14.16 5.90
C ASP A 102 6.70 13.57 4.95
N THR A 103 6.72 14.05 3.72
CA THR A 103 5.80 13.58 2.70
C THR A 103 6.58 12.83 1.65
N LEU A 104 6.41 11.52 1.58
CA LEU A 104 7.08 10.65 0.62
C LEU A 104 6.37 10.58 -0.71
N GLU A 105 5.05 10.75 -0.70
CA GLU A 105 4.22 10.59 -1.87
C GLU A 105 3.49 11.90 -2.20
N LEU A 106 3.69 12.40 -3.41
CA LEU A 106 3.03 13.61 -3.87
C LEU A 106 1.62 13.35 -4.36
N THR A 107 1.44 12.29 -5.13
CA THR A 107 0.18 11.99 -5.81
C THR A 107 0.06 10.54 -6.13
N HIS A 108 -1.17 10.14 -6.35
CA HIS A 108 -1.60 8.83 -6.70
C HIS A 108 -2.45 8.93 -7.97
N ILE A 109 -2.07 8.22 -9.00
CA ILE A 109 -2.80 8.19 -10.26
C ILE A 109 -3.10 6.75 -10.60
N ASP A 110 -4.37 6.50 -10.83
CA ASP A 110 -4.83 5.25 -11.41
C ASP A 110 -4.38 5.18 -12.86
N TYR A 111 -3.67 4.12 -13.25
CA TYR A 111 -3.32 3.82 -14.62
C TYR A 111 -4.52 3.51 -15.52
N SER A 112 -5.75 3.75 -15.03
CA SER A 112 -6.98 3.61 -15.81
C SER A 112 -7.06 4.51 -17.05
N PHE A 113 -6.04 5.29 -17.29
CA PHE A 113 -5.92 6.02 -18.55
C PHE A 113 -5.26 5.14 -19.62
N LYS A 114 -5.98 4.85 -20.68
CA LYS A 114 -5.53 4.05 -21.83
C LYS A 114 -4.21 4.51 -22.46
N GLN A 115 -3.78 5.72 -22.15
CA GLN A 115 -2.60 6.33 -22.74
C GLN A 115 -1.70 6.90 -21.65
N CYS A 116 -0.68 6.14 -21.24
CA CYS A 116 0.34 6.58 -20.30
C CYS A 116 0.99 7.93 -20.63
N LYS A 117 1.07 8.28 -21.93
CA LYS A 117 1.56 9.59 -22.35
C LYS A 117 0.74 10.75 -21.80
N HIS A 118 -0.58 10.59 -21.67
CA HIS A 118 -1.43 11.62 -21.08
C HIS A 118 -1.16 11.79 -19.59
N VAL A 119 -0.99 10.69 -18.85
CA VAL A 119 -0.65 10.72 -17.43
C VAL A 119 0.66 11.48 -17.22
N VAL A 120 1.71 11.12 -17.95
CA VAL A 120 3.02 11.79 -17.87
C VAL A 120 2.91 13.27 -18.26
N GLN A 121 2.16 13.60 -19.27
CA GLN A 121 2.00 14.99 -19.72
C GLN A 121 1.36 15.89 -18.66
N TYR A 122 0.40 15.37 -17.88
CA TYR A 122 -0.25 16.15 -16.82
C TYR A 122 0.56 16.16 -15.52
N GLU A 123 1.15 15.04 -15.15
CA GLU A 123 1.82 14.91 -13.85
C GLU A 123 3.24 15.43 -13.84
N LYS A 124 3.94 15.40 -14.97
CA LYS A 124 5.30 15.91 -15.07
C LYS A 124 5.43 17.37 -14.58
N PRO A 125 4.63 18.35 -15.03
CA PRO A 125 4.72 19.72 -14.53
C PRO A 125 4.39 19.84 -13.04
N ASN A 126 3.46 19.04 -12.52
CA ASN A 126 3.13 19.02 -11.10
C ASN A 126 4.31 18.49 -10.27
N MET A 127 4.94 17.42 -10.73
CA MET A 127 6.10 16.83 -10.08
C MET A 127 7.30 17.80 -10.09
N GLU A 128 7.61 18.40 -11.24
CA GLU A 128 8.68 19.40 -11.36
C GLU A 128 8.49 20.58 -10.37
N GLN A 129 7.26 21.06 -10.21
CA GLN A 129 6.95 22.13 -9.27
C GLN A 129 7.09 21.68 -7.82
N ALA A 130 6.67 20.45 -7.49
CA ALA A 130 6.79 19.93 -6.14
C ALA A 130 8.25 19.78 -5.72
N VAL A 131 9.08 19.20 -6.58
CA VAL A 131 10.52 19.04 -6.35
C VAL A 131 11.21 20.39 -6.11
N LEU A 132 10.79 21.44 -6.81
CA LEU A 132 11.35 22.80 -6.63
C LEU A 132 10.89 23.50 -5.35
N GLN A 133 9.80 23.07 -4.73
CA GLN A 133 9.16 23.79 -3.62
C GLN A 133 9.22 23.08 -2.28
N THR A 134 9.73 21.86 -2.23
CA THR A 134 9.87 21.08 -1.00
C THR A 134 11.28 20.52 -0.86
N ILE A 135 11.69 20.28 0.38
CA ILE A 135 12.94 19.58 0.72
C ILE A 135 12.69 18.11 1.09
N ALA A 136 11.43 17.70 1.18
CA ALA A 136 11.07 16.31 1.44
C ALA A 136 11.25 15.46 0.18
N PRO A 137 11.56 14.16 0.29
CA PRO A 137 11.53 13.24 -0.83
C PRO A 137 10.15 13.22 -1.51
N ILE A 138 10.14 13.23 -2.83
CA ILE A 138 8.92 13.27 -3.65
C ILE A 138 8.80 11.99 -4.47
N PHE A 139 7.77 11.20 -4.17
CA PHE A 139 7.44 9.98 -4.89
C PHE A 139 6.19 10.21 -5.74
N TYR A 140 6.21 9.69 -6.95
CA TYR A 140 5.01 9.62 -7.78
C TYR A 140 4.21 8.37 -7.41
N GLY A 141 2.97 8.54 -6.97
CA GLY A 141 2.06 7.45 -6.67
C GLY A 141 1.26 6.99 -7.89
N ALA A 142 1.23 5.71 -8.14
CA ALA A 142 0.49 5.12 -9.24
C ALA A 142 -0.15 3.78 -8.85
N MET A 143 -1.38 3.54 -9.33
CA MET A 143 -2.08 2.26 -9.17
C MET A 143 -2.01 1.46 -10.46
N PRO A 144 -1.33 0.31 -10.50
CA PRO A 144 -1.47 -0.61 -11.61
C PRO A 144 -2.91 -1.14 -11.67
N ASN A 145 -3.45 -1.25 -12.87
CA ASN A 145 -4.81 -1.74 -13.10
C ASN A 145 -4.87 -2.64 -14.32
N LEU A 146 -4.78 -3.93 -14.12
CA LEU A 146 -4.76 -4.91 -15.22
C LEU A 146 -6.03 -4.86 -16.08
N GLY A 147 -7.17 -4.53 -15.50
CA GLY A 147 -8.44 -4.50 -16.23
C GLY A 147 -8.45 -3.59 -17.46
N LEU A 148 -7.56 -2.59 -17.50
CA LEU A 148 -7.45 -1.67 -18.63
C LEU A 148 -6.87 -2.27 -19.90
N TYR A 149 -6.15 -3.36 -19.75
CA TYR A 149 -5.51 -4.04 -20.87
C TYR A 149 -6.39 -5.12 -21.49
N SER A 150 -7.57 -5.38 -20.89
CA SER A 150 -8.56 -6.30 -21.45
C SER A 150 -9.72 -5.59 -22.12
N GLU A 151 -10.40 -6.31 -23.02
CA GLU A 151 -11.63 -5.82 -23.67
C GLU A 151 -12.72 -5.46 -22.62
N PRO A 152 -13.48 -4.39 -22.83
CA PRO A 152 -13.54 -3.53 -24.03
C PRO A 152 -12.49 -2.42 -24.08
N ASP A 153 -11.71 -2.21 -23.02
CA ASP A 153 -10.81 -1.07 -22.85
C ASP A 153 -9.42 -1.30 -23.44
N GLY A 154 -8.93 -2.51 -23.42
CA GLY A 154 -7.63 -2.93 -23.92
C GLY A 154 -7.70 -3.94 -25.06
N PRO A 155 -6.54 -4.40 -25.55
CA PRO A 155 -6.47 -5.32 -26.68
C PRO A 155 -6.62 -6.80 -26.30
N VAL A 156 -6.55 -7.16 -25.03
CA VAL A 156 -6.54 -8.56 -24.56
C VAL A 156 -7.96 -9.05 -24.34
N THR A 157 -8.24 -10.29 -24.69
CA THR A 157 -9.55 -10.91 -24.39
C THR A 157 -9.82 -10.89 -22.89
N ASN A 158 -11.02 -10.49 -22.48
CA ASN A 158 -11.36 -10.35 -21.08
C ASN A 158 -11.37 -11.73 -20.37
N PRO A 159 -10.50 -11.97 -19.39
CA PRO A 159 -10.49 -13.24 -18.66
C PRO A 159 -11.80 -13.49 -17.90
N GLY A 160 -12.52 -12.45 -17.51
CA GLY A 160 -13.84 -12.57 -16.89
C GLY A 160 -14.89 -13.21 -17.78
N ASP A 161 -14.73 -13.14 -19.10
CA ASP A 161 -15.60 -13.83 -20.06
C ASP A 161 -15.16 -15.28 -20.32
N LEU A 162 -13.90 -15.60 -20.11
CA LEU A 162 -13.32 -16.92 -20.31
C LEU A 162 -13.58 -17.88 -19.13
N LEU A 163 -13.44 -17.36 -17.91
CA LEU A 163 -13.59 -18.15 -16.67
C LEU A 163 -14.95 -18.83 -16.53
N PRO A 164 -16.10 -18.19 -16.77
CA PRO A 164 -17.41 -18.85 -16.72
C PRO A 164 -17.60 -19.94 -17.77
N GLN A 165 -16.80 -19.89 -18.85
CA GLN A 165 -16.81 -20.91 -19.91
C GLN A 165 -15.90 -22.10 -19.60
N GLY A 166 -15.20 -22.10 -18.45
CA GLY A 166 -14.25 -23.14 -18.07
C GLY A 166 -12.92 -23.10 -18.83
N LYS A 167 -12.63 -22.01 -19.56
CA LYS A 167 -11.41 -21.80 -20.35
C LYS A 167 -10.26 -21.27 -19.50
N LEU A 168 -9.84 -22.08 -18.51
CA LEU A 168 -8.87 -21.65 -17.50
C LEU A 168 -7.50 -21.31 -18.09
N ALA A 169 -7.01 -22.14 -19.03
CA ALA A 169 -5.71 -21.91 -19.66
C ALA A 169 -5.70 -20.63 -20.52
N GLU A 170 -6.79 -20.37 -21.25
CA GLU A 170 -6.94 -19.13 -22.04
C GLU A 170 -7.05 -17.90 -21.13
N ALA A 171 -7.75 -18.01 -20.00
CA ALA A 171 -7.84 -16.93 -19.02
C ALA A 171 -6.48 -16.64 -18.38
N GLN A 172 -5.70 -17.66 -18.04
CA GLN A 172 -4.34 -17.49 -17.53
C GLN A 172 -3.46 -16.78 -18.55
N GLN A 173 -3.47 -17.21 -19.81
CA GLN A 173 -2.71 -16.55 -20.87
C GLN A 173 -3.11 -15.08 -21.03
N ALA A 174 -4.41 -14.77 -20.93
CA ALA A 174 -4.88 -13.38 -20.98
C ALA A 174 -4.34 -12.55 -19.81
N TYR A 175 -4.32 -13.07 -18.56
CA TYR A 175 -3.71 -12.38 -17.43
C TYR A 175 -2.21 -12.15 -17.61
N GLU A 176 -1.47 -13.12 -18.12
CA GLU A 176 -0.04 -12.99 -18.41
C GLU A 176 0.20 -11.90 -19.49
N GLU A 177 -0.61 -11.87 -20.54
CA GLU A 177 -0.52 -10.84 -21.57
C GLU A 177 -0.85 -9.44 -21.03
N MET A 178 -1.89 -9.29 -20.20
CA MET A 178 -2.21 -8.04 -19.53
C MET A 178 -1.07 -7.57 -18.63
N ALA A 179 -0.42 -8.50 -17.91
CA ALA A 179 0.73 -8.20 -17.07
C ALA A 179 1.90 -7.62 -17.87
N GLU A 180 2.17 -8.13 -19.10
CA GLU A 180 3.21 -7.58 -19.96
C GLU A 180 2.94 -6.12 -20.37
N TYR A 181 1.69 -5.76 -20.65
CA TYR A 181 1.31 -4.38 -20.92
C TYR A 181 1.53 -3.50 -19.68
N ALA A 182 1.07 -3.96 -18.52
CA ALA A 182 1.22 -3.23 -17.26
C ALA A 182 2.69 -2.99 -16.90
N ILE A 183 3.57 -3.97 -17.07
CA ILE A 183 5.02 -3.83 -16.86
C ILE A 183 5.59 -2.70 -17.72
N LYS A 184 5.28 -2.71 -19.02
CA LYS A 184 5.78 -1.68 -19.96
C LYS A 184 5.34 -0.28 -19.54
N ASP A 185 4.08 -0.15 -19.12
CA ASP A 185 3.52 1.13 -18.71
C ASP A 185 4.08 1.62 -17.38
N MET A 186 4.20 0.76 -16.38
CA MET A 186 4.81 1.09 -15.09
C MET A 186 6.27 1.54 -15.25
N VAL A 187 7.06 0.80 -16.04
CA VAL A 187 8.45 1.15 -16.34
C VAL A 187 8.54 2.48 -17.10
N TYR A 188 7.66 2.70 -18.07
CA TYR A 188 7.63 3.96 -18.83
C TYR A 188 7.33 5.16 -17.91
N VAL A 189 6.26 5.09 -17.13
CA VAL A 189 5.86 6.19 -16.24
C VAL A 189 6.93 6.46 -15.18
N GLY A 190 7.44 5.42 -14.53
CA GLY A 190 8.51 5.55 -13.53
C GLY A 190 9.77 6.20 -14.11
N SER A 191 10.21 5.75 -15.30
CA SER A 191 11.37 6.32 -15.97
C SER A 191 11.18 7.80 -16.35
N GLU A 192 10.04 8.16 -16.93
CA GLU A 192 9.77 9.55 -17.35
C GLU A 192 9.72 10.52 -16.17
N LEU A 193 9.12 10.09 -15.05
CA LEU A 193 8.99 10.97 -13.88
C LEU A 193 10.28 11.07 -13.07
N TYR A 194 11.03 9.98 -12.95
CA TYR A 194 12.33 10.00 -12.28
C TYR A 194 13.38 10.79 -13.08
N GLU A 195 13.62 10.42 -14.35
CA GLU A 195 14.66 11.03 -15.16
C GLU A 195 14.36 12.49 -15.56
N LYS A 196 13.09 12.81 -15.85
CA LYS A 196 12.74 14.07 -16.49
C LYS A 196 12.00 15.06 -15.60
N ALA A 197 11.31 14.58 -14.57
CA ALA A 197 10.62 15.45 -13.64
C ALA A 197 11.35 15.62 -12.30
N GLY A 198 12.37 14.81 -12.05
CA GLY A 198 13.19 14.90 -10.83
C GLY A 198 12.53 14.28 -9.60
N ALA A 199 11.58 13.36 -9.75
CA ALA A 199 11.04 12.61 -8.64
C ALA A 199 12.16 11.80 -7.95
N ASP A 200 12.11 11.67 -6.63
CA ASP A 200 13.06 10.85 -5.87
C ASP A 200 12.74 9.35 -5.99
N GLY A 201 11.50 9.04 -6.32
CA GLY A 201 11.05 7.66 -6.46
C GLY A 201 9.64 7.51 -7.00
N ILE A 202 9.16 6.28 -6.99
CA ILE A 202 7.82 5.90 -7.41
C ILE A 202 7.15 5.04 -6.34
N ASN A 203 5.84 5.22 -6.15
CA ASN A 203 5.01 4.34 -5.35
C ASN A 203 4.08 3.54 -6.27
N PHE A 204 4.18 2.22 -6.21
CA PHE A 204 3.17 1.31 -6.76
C PHE A 204 2.16 1.00 -5.67
N ASP A 205 1.05 1.72 -5.64
CA ASP A 205 0.02 1.55 -4.62
C ASP A 205 -1.09 0.61 -5.09
N THR A 206 -1.82 0.06 -4.12
CA THR A 206 -2.95 -0.85 -4.35
C THR A 206 -2.57 -2.07 -5.20
N THR A 207 -1.31 -2.50 -5.08
CA THR A 207 -0.76 -3.64 -5.82
C THR A 207 -1.48 -4.93 -5.43
N ALA A 208 -1.70 -5.80 -6.40
CA ALA A 208 -2.45 -7.05 -6.30
C ALA A 208 -3.98 -6.88 -6.13
N ALA A 209 -4.55 -5.72 -6.45
CA ALA A 209 -6.01 -5.55 -6.51
C ALA A 209 -6.66 -6.51 -7.52
N SER A 210 -5.96 -6.80 -8.62
CA SER A 210 -6.34 -7.82 -9.62
C SER A 210 -5.65 -9.17 -9.39
N GLY A 211 -5.12 -9.40 -8.19
CA GLY A 211 -4.53 -10.67 -7.79
C GLY A 211 -3.06 -10.88 -8.17
N ASP A 212 -2.67 -12.14 -8.30
CA ASP A 212 -1.28 -12.58 -8.49
C ASP A 212 -0.64 -12.06 -9.79
N ALA A 213 -1.40 -11.92 -10.86
CA ALA A 213 -0.90 -11.37 -12.13
C ALA A 213 -0.47 -9.91 -12.01
N GLU A 214 -1.21 -9.10 -11.23
CA GLU A 214 -0.86 -7.71 -10.99
C GLU A 214 0.35 -7.57 -10.08
N PHE A 215 0.42 -8.39 -9.03
CA PHE A 215 1.61 -8.42 -8.17
C PHE A 215 2.85 -8.87 -8.94
N TYR A 216 2.74 -9.88 -9.79
CA TYR A 216 3.80 -10.28 -10.70
C TYR A 216 4.26 -9.13 -11.59
N ALA A 217 3.32 -8.42 -12.20
CA ALA A 217 3.64 -7.28 -13.06
C ALA A 217 4.37 -6.18 -12.29
N ALA A 218 3.94 -5.87 -11.07
CA ALA A 218 4.59 -4.88 -10.21
C ALA A 218 6.01 -5.31 -9.84
N LEU A 219 6.23 -6.56 -9.40
CA LEU A 219 7.56 -7.08 -9.08
C LEU A 219 8.51 -6.99 -10.29
N LYS A 220 8.02 -7.34 -11.49
CA LYS A 220 8.83 -7.24 -12.72
C LYS A 220 9.13 -5.80 -13.12
N ALA A 221 8.19 -4.89 -12.96
CA ALA A 221 8.43 -3.48 -13.20
C ALA A 221 9.47 -2.89 -12.23
N VAL A 222 9.38 -3.26 -10.94
CA VAL A 222 10.36 -2.90 -9.91
C VAL A 222 11.75 -3.41 -10.26
N GLU A 223 11.89 -4.69 -10.62
CA GLU A 223 13.16 -5.30 -11.01
C GLU A 223 13.85 -4.51 -12.14
N ILE A 224 13.10 -4.16 -13.18
CA ILE A 224 13.60 -3.39 -14.32
C ILE A 224 13.98 -1.96 -13.91
N LEU A 225 13.15 -1.30 -13.11
CA LEU A 225 13.42 0.06 -12.64
C LEU A 225 14.61 0.11 -11.69
N HIS A 226 14.73 -0.84 -10.78
CA HIS A 226 15.85 -0.92 -9.84
C HIS A 226 17.17 -1.21 -10.57
N GLU A 227 17.16 -2.10 -11.56
CA GLU A 227 18.37 -2.34 -12.39
C GLU A 227 18.78 -1.10 -13.16
N LYS A 228 17.80 -0.37 -13.71
CA LYS A 228 18.04 0.84 -14.50
C LYS A 228 18.44 2.05 -13.64
N TYR A 229 17.86 2.17 -12.45
CA TYR A 229 18.00 3.30 -11.53
C TYR A 229 18.28 2.82 -10.10
N PRO A 230 19.50 2.41 -9.76
CA PRO A 230 19.81 1.85 -8.44
C PRO A 230 19.55 2.78 -7.25
N ASP A 231 19.55 4.10 -7.49
CA ASP A 231 19.28 5.12 -6.46
C ASP A 231 17.81 5.57 -6.38
N MET A 232 16.94 5.00 -7.21
CA MET A 232 15.52 5.32 -7.20
C MET A 232 14.85 4.69 -5.99
N GLY A 233 14.15 5.50 -5.18
CA GLY A 233 13.26 4.98 -4.15
C GLY A 233 12.06 4.28 -4.78
N ILE A 234 11.72 3.08 -4.31
CA ILE A 234 10.54 2.36 -4.79
C ILE A 234 9.71 1.93 -3.59
N GLU A 235 8.52 2.51 -3.47
CA GLU A 235 7.52 2.13 -2.50
C GLU A 235 6.52 1.17 -3.15
N MET A 236 6.08 0.16 -2.40
CA MET A 236 5.03 -0.76 -2.83
C MET A 236 3.97 -0.89 -1.75
N GLY A 237 2.77 -0.38 -2.02
CA GLY A 237 1.60 -0.54 -1.18
C GLY A 237 0.73 -1.69 -1.67
N MET A 238 0.36 -2.60 -0.78
CA MET A 238 -0.46 -3.75 -1.11
C MET A 238 -1.95 -3.43 -0.97
N SER A 239 -2.81 -4.12 -1.73
CA SER A 239 -4.27 -3.96 -1.69
C SER A 239 -4.97 -4.96 -0.77
N GLY A 240 -4.32 -6.04 -0.41
CA GLY A 240 -4.92 -7.12 0.37
C GLY A 240 -3.93 -7.83 1.29
N GLU A 241 -4.47 -8.34 2.41
CA GLU A 241 -3.72 -9.08 3.42
C GLU A 241 -3.09 -10.36 2.86
N PHE A 242 -3.71 -10.94 1.84
CA PHE A 242 -3.14 -12.06 1.08
C PHE A 242 -3.46 -11.89 -0.40
N ILE A 243 -2.61 -12.45 -1.26
CA ILE A 243 -2.75 -12.31 -2.71
C ILE A 243 -3.80 -13.28 -3.22
N LEU A 244 -4.80 -12.77 -3.91
CA LEU A 244 -5.80 -13.59 -4.60
C LEU A 244 -5.18 -14.23 -5.84
N GLY A 245 -5.33 -15.52 -5.97
CA GLY A 245 -4.95 -16.25 -7.18
C GLY A 245 -6.14 -16.41 -8.09
N MET A 246 -6.20 -15.66 -9.17
CA MET A 246 -7.30 -15.77 -10.14
C MET A 246 -7.30 -17.12 -10.85
N HIS A 247 -6.12 -17.69 -11.07
CA HIS A 247 -5.88 -19.03 -11.64
C HIS A 247 -4.80 -19.82 -10.88
N GLY A 248 -4.08 -19.17 -9.97
CA GLY A 248 -3.30 -19.81 -8.92
C GLY A 248 -1.90 -20.32 -9.26
N ASP A 249 -1.40 -20.14 -10.48
CA ASP A 249 -0.14 -20.73 -10.94
C ASP A 249 0.96 -19.72 -11.25
N ILE A 250 0.68 -18.41 -11.17
CA ILE A 250 1.70 -17.39 -11.40
C ILE A 250 2.74 -17.44 -10.29
N ALA A 251 4.00 -17.49 -10.70
CA ALA A 251 5.14 -17.52 -9.79
C ALA A 251 6.18 -16.44 -10.15
N TYR A 252 6.83 -15.88 -9.15
CA TYR A 252 7.98 -15.02 -9.28
C TYR A 252 9.16 -15.67 -8.56
N ASP A 253 10.29 -15.81 -9.26
CA ASP A 253 11.49 -16.46 -8.74
C ASP A 253 11.24 -17.85 -8.10
N GLY A 254 10.35 -18.64 -8.72
CA GLY A 254 9.98 -19.98 -8.26
C GLY A 254 9.02 -20.01 -7.08
N VAL A 255 8.59 -18.86 -6.57
CA VAL A 255 7.59 -18.75 -5.49
C VAL A 255 6.23 -18.47 -6.09
N ARG A 256 5.24 -19.33 -5.81
CA ARG A 256 3.85 -19.09 -6.18
C ARG A 256 3.31 -17.88 -5.46
N LEU A 257 2.70 -16.93 -6.18
CA LEU A 257 2.26 -15.66 -5.62
C LEU A 257 0.91 -15.76 -4.90
N ALA A 258 0.00 -16.57 -5.41
CA ALA A 258 -1.32 -16.73 -4.82
C ALA A 258 -1.25 -17.25 -3.38
N GLY A 259 -1.91 -16.56 -2.46
CA GLY A 259 -2.01 -16.91 -1.05
C GLY A 259 -0.89 -16.37 -0.16
N LEU A 260 0.08 -15.61 -0.71
CA LEU A 260 1.14 -15.01 0.11
C LEU A 260 0.60 -13.98 1.09
N PHE A 261 1.03 -14.09 2.33
CA PHE A 261 0.77 -13.14 3.40
C PHE A 261 1.82 -12.02 3.44
N PRO A 262 1.60 -10.92 4.18
CA PRO A 262 2.42 -9.71 4.11
C PRO A 262 3.93 -9.95 4.24
N GLN A 263 4.40 -10.78 5.17
CA GLN A 263 5.82 -11.05 5.36
C GLN A 263 6.48 -11.78 4.17
N ASP A 264 5.70 -12.56 3.41
CA ASP A 264 6.21 -13.25 2.23
C ASP A 264 6.12 -12.38 0.97
N GLN A 265 5.10 -11.50 0.91
CA GLN A 265 5.01 -10.45 -0.08
C GLN A 265 6.20 -9.50 0.03
N ASP A 266 6.53 -9.07 1.25
CA ASP A 266 7.63 -8.17 1.59
C ASP A 266 8.99 -8.73 1.16
N LYS A 267 9.29 -10.00 1.49
CA LYS A 267 10.53 -10.68 1.03
C LYS A 267 10.70 -10.64 -0.49
N LEU A 268 9.62 -10.89 -1.23
CA LEU A 268 9.68 -10.84 -2.70
C LEU A 268 9.82 -9.42 -3.20
N ALA A 269 9.15 -8.46 -2.57
CA ALA A 269 9.25 -7.04 -2.87
C ALA A 269 10.69 -6.55 -2.66
N GLN A 270 11.30 -6.84 -1.51
CA GLN A 270 12.71 -6.53 -1.25
C GLN A 270 13.62 -7.16 -2.30
N LYS A 271 13.42 -8.44 -2.64
CA LYS A 271 14.22 -9.13 -3.64
C LYS A 271 14.11 -8.49 -5.03
N ALA A 272 12.95 -7.96 -5.39
CA ALA A 272 12.74 -7.24 -6.64
C ALA A 272 13.42 -5.85 -6.67
N GLY A 273 13.70 -5.26 -5.50
CA GLY A 273 14.33 -3.95 -5.37
C GLY A 273 13.42 -2.86 -4.76
N VAL A 274 12.31 -3.24 -4.14
CA VAL A 274 11.49 -2.32 -3.35
C VAL A 274 12.30 -1.82 -2.15
N THR A 275 12.16 -0.56 -1.81
CA THR A 275 12.88 0.10 -0.71
C THR A 275 11.97 0.48 0.45
N ILE A 276 10.67 0.55 0.23
CA ILE A 276 9.64 0.80 1.25
C ILE A 276 8.45 -0.12 0.95
N PHE A 277 8.05 -0.92 1.94
CA PHE A 277 6.92 -1.84 1.78
C PHE A 277 5.75 -1.46 2.69
N GLY A 278 4.56 -1.31 2.11
CA GLY A 278 3.30 -1.03 2.80
C GLY A 278 2.38 -2.25 2.82
N PRO A 279 2.36 -3.07 3.89
CA PRO A 279 1.46 -4.20 3.97
C PRO A 279 0.01 -3.76 4.06
N ALA A 280 -0.89 -4.43 3.37
CA ALA A 280 -2.32 -4.28 3.61
C ALA A 280 -2.75 -5.19 4.76
N ILE A 281 -3.48 -4.61 5.71
CA ILE A 281 -4.02 -5.34 6.86
C ILE A 281 -5.50 -5.03 6.97
N ASN A 282 -6.33 -6.06 6.89
CA ASN A 282 -7.78 -5.91 6.91
C ASN A 282 -8.28 -5.56 8.31
N ILE A 283 -9.12 -4.53 8.40
CA ILE A 283 -9.86 -4.19 9.61
C ILE A 283 -11.15 -5.00 9.63
N LEU A 284 -11.36 -5.76 10.69
CA LEU A 284 -12.59 -6.50 10.94
C LEU A 284 -13.61 -5.57 11.63
N THR A 285 -14.70 -5.25 10.92
CA THR A 285 -15.66 -4.24 11.36
C THR A 285 -16.44 -4.61 12.62
N ASN A 286 -16.57 -5.91 12.89
CA ASN A 286 -17.28 -6.43 14.06
C ASN A 286 -16.37 -6.58 15.29
N ASP A 287 -15.09 -6.32 15.13
CA ASP A 287 -14.11 -6.44 16.21
C ASP A 287 -13.66 -5.06 16.70
N SER A 288 -13.13 -5.03 17.92
CA SER A 288 -12.71 -3.79 18.58
C SER A 288 -11.41 -3.21 17.99
N LEU A 289 -11.14 -1.95 18.30
CA LEU A 289 -9.85 -1.34 18.00
C LEU A 289 -8.66 -2.09 18.63
N PRO A 290 -8.71 -2.53 19.92
CA PRO A 290 -7.65 -3.37 20.47
C PRO A 290 -7.37 -4.63 19.64
N TYR A 291 -8.40 -5.35 19.27
CA TYR A 291 -8.29 -6.54 18.43
C TYR A 291 -7.61 -6.22 17.08
N ASN A 292 -8.13 -5.23 16.36
CA ASN A 292 -7.59 -4.84 15.05
C ASN A 292 -6.16 -4.29 15.15
N LEU A 293 -5.84 -3.55 16.22
CA LEU A 293 -4.47 -3.05 16.45
C LEU A 293 -3.49 -4.20 16.67
N ALA A 294 -3.85 -5.19 17.48
CA ALA A 294 -3.00 -6.35 17.71
C ALA A 294 -2.76 -7.15 16.42
N ARG A 295 -3.79 -7.35 15.60
CA ARG A 295 -3.61 -7.96 14.26
C ARG A 295 -2.62 -7.16 13.40
N SER A 296 -2.80 -5.84 13.34
CA SER A 296 -1.93 -4.99 12.55
C SER A 296 -0.47 -5.07 13.00
N LEU A 297 -0.24 -5.08 14.30
CA LEU A 297 1.10 -5.18 14.86
C LEU A 297 1.76 -6.53 14.59
N VAL A 298 1.02 -7.65 14.65
CA VAL A 298 1.56 -8.97 14.29
C VAL A 298 2.05 -9.00 12.86
N PHE A 299 1.25 -8.56 11.90
CA PHE A 299 1.65 -8.52 10.48
C PHE A 299 2.80 -7.56 10.22
N THR A 300 2.77 -6.35 10.80
CA THR A 300 3.84 -5.35 10.64
C THR A 300 5.16 -5.87 11.25
N LYS A 301 5.08 -6.49 12.44
CA LYS A 301 6.25 -7.12 13.07
C LYS A 301 6.82 -8.23 12.20
N ALA A 302 5.94 -9.07 11.64
CA ALA A 302 6.37 -10.16 10.76
C ALA A 302 7.07 -9.65 9.50
N CYS A 303 6.60 -8.54 8.89
CA CYS A 303 7.29 -7.88 7.78
C CYS A 303 8.65 -7.35 8.24
N SER A 304 8.70 -6.57 9.32
CA SER A 304 9.95 -5.99 9.84
C SER A 304 11.00 -7.04 10.26
N GLU A 305 10.58 -8.26 10.61
CA GLU A 305 11.49 -9.38 10.89
C GLU A 305 11.87 -10.16 9.63
N ALA A 306 11.11 -10.01 8.54
CA ALA A 306 11.29 -10.76 7.31
C ALA A 306 12.21 -10.07 6.30
N SER A 307 12.30 -8.74 6.35
CA SER A 307 13.05 -7.90 5.43
C SER A 307 13.65 -6.67 6.13
N ASP A 308 14.54 -5.98 5.43
CA ASP A 308 15.21 -4.76 5.90
C ASP A 308 14.58 -3.48 5.31
N ILE A 309 13.37 -3.57 4.69
CA ILE A 309 12.66 -2.45 4.05
C ILE A 309 11.37 -2.10 4.76
#